data_ee410437db142877c16d13483c8ec00b
#
_entry.id   ee410437db142877c16d13483c8ec00b
#
_cell.length_a   1.000
_cell.length_b   1.000
_cell.length_c   1.000
_cell.angle_alpha   90.00
_cell.angle_beta   90.00
_cell.angle_gamma   90.00
#
_symmetry.space_group_name_H-M   'P 1'
#
loop_
_entity.id
_entity.type
_entity.pdbx_description
1 polymer ?
#
loop_
_entity_poly.entity_id
_entity_poly.type
_entity_poly.pdbx_seq_one_letter_code
_entity_poly.pdbx_strand_id
1 'polypeptide(L)'
;MFIETGRYLRQLIRDVQMAGGAVRIRKLADRAELATLPETLIFNCTGLGSRAMLGDMDLRPARGQLAVLAPQPEVRYAFTGNAGYMFPRPDGIILGGTFELDQWSTAPVEADIARILASHRALFGGFHCPA
;
A
#
# COMPACT_ATOMS: atom_id res chain seq x y z
N MET A 1 -13.82 -2.27 -8.59
CA MET A 1 -13.44 -3.55 -7.93
C MET A 1 -12.40 -3.22 -6.86
N PHE A 2 -12.61 -3.67 -5.63
CA PHE A 2 -11.61 -3.52 -4.56
C PHE A 2 -10.89 -4.85 -4.36
N ILE A 3 -9.58 -4.79 -4.21
CA ILE A 3 -8.75 -5.95 -3.93
C ILE A 3 -8.28 -5.86 -2.47
N GLU A 4 -8.63 -6.86 -1.67
CA GLU A 4 -8.09 -7.03 -0.32
C GLU A 4 -6.64 -7.53 -0.44
N THR A 5 -5.70 -6.61 -0.52
CA THR A 5 -4.29 -6.90 -0.84
C THR A 5 -3.68 -7.97 0.06
N GLY A 6 -3.98 -7.96 1.36
CA GLY A 6 -3.46 -8.95 2.29
C GLY A 6 -3.99 -10.38 2.04
N ARG A 7 -5.26 -10.52 1.65
CA ARG A 7 -5.83 -11.84 1.27
C ARG A 7 -5.33 -12.28 -0.10
N TYR A 8 -5.31 -11.36 -1.05
CA TYR A 8 -4.88 -11.63 -2.41
C TYR A 8 -3.42 -12.10 -2.46
N LEU A 9 -2.51 -11.40 -1.76
CA LEU A 9 -1.11 -11.79 -1.71
C LEU A 9 -0.91 -13.18 -1.07
N ARG A 10 -1.61 -13.46 0.04
CA ARG A 10 -1.53 -14.79 0.65
C ARG A 10 -2.03 -15.90 -0.28
N GLN A 11 -3.07 -15.61 -1.06
CA GLN A 11 -3.59 -16.59 -2.03
C GLN A 11 -2.59 -16.82 -3.16
N LEU A 12 -2.00 -15.75 -3.71
CA LEU A 12 -0.96 -15.87 -4.74
C LEU A 12 0.23 -16.72 -4.27
N ILE A 13 0.68 -16.50 -3.04
CA ILE A 13 1.77 -17.31 -2.45
C ILE A 13 1.37 -18.79 -2.38
N ARG A 14 0.15 -19.10 -1.93
CA ARG A 14 -0.36 -20.47 -1.90
C ARG A 14 -0.43 -21.09 -3.30
N ASP A 15 -0.93 -20.35 -4.27
CA ASP A 15 -1.07 -20.82 -5.65
C ASP A 15 0.30 -21.16 -6.25
N VAL A 16 1.32 -20.33 -6.00
CA VAL A 16 2.71 -20.61 -6.39
C VAL A 16 3.20 -21.91 -5.74
N GLN A 17 2.97 -22.09 -4.43
CA GLN A 17 3.37 -23.29 -3.72
C GLN A 17 2.65 -24.56 -4.21
N MET A 18 1.35 -24.44 -4.47
CA MET A 18 0.54 -25.55 -5.03
C MET A 18 0.99 -25.93 -6.45
N ALA A 19 1.48 -24.97 -7.21
CA ALA A 19 2.09 -25.21 -8.53
C ALA A 19 3.52 -25.76 -8.46
N GLY A 20 4.01 -26.11 -7.27
CA GLY A 20 5.38 -26.65 -7.07
C GLY A 20 6.46 -25.60 -6.90
N GLY A 21 6.09 -24.31 -6.85
CA GLY A 21 7.02 -23.22 -6.58
C GLY A 21 7.45 -23.17 -5.11
N ALA A 22 8.62 -22.58 -4.84
CA ALA A 22 9.11 -22.34 -3.49
C ALA A 22 9.16 -20.85 -3.18
N VAL A 23 8.80 -20.49 -1.95
CA VAL A 23 8.94 -19.12 -1.44
C VAL A 23 10.08 -19.10 -0.43
N ARG A 24 11.10 -18.28 -0.68
CA ARG A 24 12.27 -18.11 0.19
C ARG A 24 12.40 -16.64 0.58
N ILE A 25 12.57 -16.39 1.86
CA ILE A 25 12.85 -15.03 2.36
C ILE A 25 14.36 -14.85 2.35
N ARG A 26 14.84 -13.95 1.51
CA ARG A 26 16.25 -13.60 1.39
C ARG A 26 16.41 -12.11 1.14
N LYS A 27 17.31 -11.46 1.84
CA LYS A 27 17.76 -10.11 1.54
C LYS A 27 18.91 -10.20 0.54
N LEU A 28 18.79 -9.52 -0.58
CA LEU A 28 19.86 -9.34 -1.55
C LEU A 28 20.44 -7.93 -1.35
N ALA A 29 21.73 -7.82 -1.10
CA ALA A 29 22.37 -6.56 -0.81
C ALA A 29 22.75 -5.82 -2.10
N ASP A 30 23.21 -6.54 -3.11
CA ASP A 30 23.75 -5.97 -4.33
C ASP A 30 23.57 -6.89 -5.56
N ARG A 31 24.05 -6.41 -6.70
CA ARG A 31 24.00 -7.12 -7.97
C ARG A 31 24.87 -8.41 -7.96
N ALA A 32 25.93 -8.44 -7.17
CA ALA A 32 26.79 -9.62 -7.11
C ALA A 32 26.07 -10.78 -6.42
N GLU A 33 25.33 -10.50 -5.35
CA GLU A 33 24.49 -11.51 -4.71
C GLU A 33 23.34 -12.00 -5.63
N LEU A 34 22.78 -11.13 -6.45
CA LEU A 34 21.77 -11.53 -7.44
C LEU A 34 22.37 -12.54 -8.43
N ALA A 35 23.62 -12.34 -8.86
CA ALA A 35 24.31 -13.24 -9.77
C ALA A 35 24.67 -14.60 -9.15
N THR A 36 24.53 -14.77 -7.83
CA THR A 36 24.74 -16.07 -7.16
C THR A 36 23.50 -16.97 -7.15
N LEU A 37 22.36 -16.47 -7.64
CA LEU A 37 21.15 -17.26 -7.72
C LEU A 37 21.29 -18.33 -8.81
N PRO A 38 20.81 -19.56 -8.57
CA PRO A 38 20.93 -20.65 -9.54
C PRO A 38 19.96 -20.54 -10.72
N GLU A 39 18.98 -19.64 -10.63
CA GLU A 39 17.95 -19.46 -11.63
C GLU A 39 18.51 -18.78 -12.90
N THR A 40 18.20 -19.32 -14.07
CA THR A 40 18.63 -18.78 -15.36
C THR A 40 17.82 -17.58 -15.85
N LEU A 41 16.62 -17.41 -15.32
CA LEU A 41 15.74 -16.28 -15.60
C LEU A 41 15.27 -15.68 -14.28
N ILE A 42 15.48 -14.39 -14.11
CA ILE A 42 15.14 -13.66 -12.88
C ILE A 42 14.29 -12.44 -13.24
N PHE A 43 13.12 -12.33 -12.62
CA PHE A 43 12.30 -11.12 -12.65
C PHE A 43 12.55 -10.29 -11.40
N ASN A 44 13.11 -9.09 -11.58
CA ASN A 44 13.32 -8.17 -10.48
C ASN A 44 12.04 -7.39 -10.17
N CYS A 45 11.41 -7.69 -9.04
CA CYS A 45 10.22 -7.02 -8.53
C CYS A 45 10.47 -6.40 -7.14
N THR A 46 11.69 -5.95 -6.85
CA THR A 46 12.11 -5.47 -5.52
C THR A 46 11.72 -4.01 -5.24
N GLY A 47 11.00 -3.34 -6.15
CA GLY A 47 10.53 -1.96 -5.97
C GLY A 47 11.70 -1.02 -5.64
N LEU A 48 11.56 -0.20 -4.60
CA LEU A 48 12.62 0.73 -4.16
C LEU A 48 13.93 0.04 -3.75
N GLY A 49 13.91 -1.25 -3.45
CA GLY A 49 15.12 -2.04 -3.21
C GLY A 49 16.04 -2.10 -4.41
N SER A 50 15.51 -2.02 -5.62
CA SER A 50 16.30 -1.98 -6.87
C SER A 50 17.24 -0.78 -6.92
N ARG A 51 16.88 0.34 -6.29
CA ARG A 51 17.72 1.54 -6.27
C ARG A 51 19.12 1.24 -5.73
N ALA A 52 19.20 0.64 -4.56
CA ALA A 52 20.50 0.29 -3.96
C ALA A 52 21.14 -0.92 -4.64
N MET A 53 20.35 -1.95 -4.94
CA MET A 53 20.83 -3.22 -5.47
C MET A 53 21.40 -3.11 -6.90
N LEU A 54 20.78 -2.29 -7.75
CA LEU A 54 21.15 -2.15 -9.17
C LEU A 54 21.77 -0.80 -9.51
N GLY A 55 21.82 0.17 -8.55
CA GLY A 55 22.31 1.51 -8.78
C GLY A 55 21.32 2.38 -9.58
N ASP A 56 20.03 2.04 -9.59
CA ASP A 56 19.00 2.79 -10.31
C ASP A 56 18.58 4.03 -9.51
N MET A 57 19.25 5.14 -9.75
CA MET A 57 19.04 6.39 -9.02
C MET A 57 17.78 7.14 -9.44
N ASP A 58 17.13 6.76 -10.54
CA ASP A 58 15.86 7.35 -10.99
C ASP A 58 14.66 6.87 -10.20
N LEU A 59 14.79 5.72 -9.51
CA LEU A 59 13.77 5.23 -8.59
C LEU A 59 13.66 6.15 -7.37
N ARG A 60 12.53 6.81 -7.24
CA ARG A 60 12.23 7.76 -6.16
C ARG A 60 11.03 7.26 -5.34
N PRO A 61 11.05 7.35 -4.02
CA PRO A 61 9.90 6.98 -3.19
C PRO A 61 8.78 8.00 -3.34
N ALA A 62 7.56 7.51 -3.33
CA ALA A 62 6.37 8.32 -3.13
C ALA A 62 5.65 7.79 -1.88
N ARG A 63 5.64 8.61 -0.82
CA ARG A 63 4.95 8.28 0.43
C ARG A 63 3.52 8.78 0.40
N GLY A 64 2.60 8.04 0.99
CA GLY A 64 1.24 8.50 1.31
C GLY A 64 0.91 8.23 2.77
N GLN A 65 0.37 9.22 3.46
CA GLN A 65 -0.20 9.07 4.80
C GLN A 65 -1.66 8.65 4.68
N LEU A 66 -2.08 7.74 5.55
CA LEU A 66 -3.43 7.19 5.61
C LEU A 66 -3.92 7.19 7.04
N ALA A 67 -5.22 7.41 7.25
CA ALA A 67 -5.88 7.06 8.49
C ALA A 67 -6.71 5.80 8.28
N VAL A 68 -6.66 4.89 9.24
CA VAL A 68 -7.45 3.65 9.22
C VAL A 68 -8.39 3.66 10.41
N LEU A 69 -9.69 3.65 10.11
CA LEU A 69 -10.74 3.55 11.14
C LEU A 69 -11.08 2.09 11.41
N ALA A 70 -11.75 1.83 12.54
CA ALA A 70 -12.33 0.53 12.83
C ALA A 70 -13.28 0.08 11.70
N PRO A 71 -13.45 -1.24 11.49
CA PRO A 71 -14.37 -1.77 10.49
C PRO A 71 -15.81 -1.29 10.76
N GLN A 72 -16.51 -0.90 9.69
CA GLN A 72 -17.92 -0.51 9.70
C GLN A 72 -18.62 -1.27 8.57
N PRO A 73 -19.20 -2.45 8.84
CA PRO A 73 -19.78 -3.32 7.82
C PRO A 73 -20.97 -2.72 7.05
N GLU A 74 -21.62 -1.72 7.64
CA GLU A 74 -22.69 -0.96 7.02
C GLU A 74 -22.22 -0.01 5.91
N VAL A 75 -20.94 0.41 5.93
CA VAL A 75 -20.35 1.27 4.90
C VAL A 75 -19.94 0.40 3.70
N ARG A 76 -20.79 0.38 2.67
CA ARG A 76 -20.64 -0.47 1.47
C ARG A 76 -20.28 0.30 0.21
N TYR A 77 -19.89 1.54 0.34
CA TYR A 77 -19.50 2.40 -0.77
C TYR A 77 -18.10 2.96 -0.56
N ALA A 78 -17.45 3.29 -1.64
CA ALA A 78 -16.22 4.04 -1.63
C ALA A 78 -16.41 5.35 -2.37
N PHE A 79 -15.56 6.32 -2.07
CA PHE A 79 -15.52 7.55 -2.86
C PHE A 79 -14.08 8.03 -3.06
N THR A 80 -13.93 8.88 -4.07
CA THR A 80 -12.75 9.72 -4.28
C THR A 80 -13.23 11.13 -4.62
N GLY A 81 -12.57 12.15 -4.10
CA GLY A 81 -12.95 13.54 -4.33
C GLY A 81 -11.97 14.52 -3.69
N ASN A 82 -12.37 15.78 -3.59
CA ASN A 82 -11.51 16.85 -3.05
C ASN A 82 -11.17 16.66 -1.57
N ALA A 83 -12.01 15.94 -0.81
CA ALA A 83 -11.73 15.60 0.59
C ALA A 83 -10.70 14.47 0.75
N GLY A 84 -10.31 13.83 -0.34
CA GLY A 84 -9.49 12.64 -0.36
C GLY A 84 -10.25 11.43 -0.90
N TYR A 85 -9.96 10.25 -0.38
CA TYR A 85 -10.65 9.02 -0.73
C TYR A 85 -10.98 8.18 0.51
N MET A 86 -12.03 7.38 0.40
CA MET A 86 -12.41 6.41 1.41
C MET A 86 -12.63 5.04 0.77
N PHE A 87 -12.01 4.02 1.34
CA PHE A 87 -12.17 2.64 0.91
C PHE A 87 -12.54 1.75 2.11
N PRO A 88 -13.79 1.26 2.18
CA PRO A 88 -14.16 0.30 3.20
C PRO A 88 -13.54 -1.07 2.90
N ARG A 89 -12.95 -1.65 3.93
CA ARG A 89 -12.38 -2.98 3.91
C ARG A 89 -12.89 -3.76 5.12
N PRO A 90 -12.90 -5.10 5.09
CA PRO A 90 -13.29 -5.91 6.25
C PRO A 90 -12.41 -5.71 7.48
N ASP A 91 -11.17 -5.25 7.29
CA ASP A 91 -10.20 -4.98 8.36
C ASP A 91 -10.13 -3.51 8.79
N GLY A 92 -10.92 -2.63 8.17
CA GLY A 92 -10.99 -1.21 8.52
C GLY A 92 -11.39 -0.32 7.36
N ILE A 93 -11.72 0.94 7.65
CA ILE A 93 -11.98 1.95 6.62
C ILE A 93 -10.72 2.76 6.41
N ILE A 94 -10.20 2.74 5.19
CA ILE A 94 -9.04 3.53 4.81
C ILE A 94 -9.49 4.91 4.36
N LEU A 95 -8.97 5.93 5.02
CA LEU A 95 -9.10 7.32 4.61
C LEU A 95 -7.76 7.82 4.09
N GLY A 96 -7.76 8.40 2.91
CA GLY A 96 -6.54 8.92 2.30
C GLY A 96 -6.74 10.27 1.65
N GLY A 97 -5.68 10.95 1.28
CA GLY A 97 -4.32 10.70 1.76
C GLY A 97 -3.40 11.82 1.32
N THR A 98 -2.12 11.64 1.56
CA THR A 98 -1.09 12.53 1.04
C THR A 98 -0.35 11.90 -0.14
N PHE A 99 0.41 12.71 -0.84
CA PHE A 99 1.35 12.26 -1.86
C PHE A 99 2.65 13.07 -1.72
N GLU A 100 3.71 12.42 -1.30
CA GLU A 100 4.96 13.07 -0.92
C GLU A 100 6.13 12.39 -1.63
N LEU A 101 6.68 13.05 -2.65
CA LEU A 101 7.85 12.55 -3.35
C LEU A 101 9.10 12.68 -2.47
N ASP A 102 10.05 11.77 -2.67
CA ASP A 102 11.36 11.70 -2.00
C ASP A 102 11.29 11.51 -0.47
N GLN A 103 10.15 11.13 0.05
CA GLN A 103 10.00 10.81 1.47
C GLN A 103 10.29 9.34 1.74
N TRP A 104 11.44 9.07 2.35
CA TRP A 104 11.90 7.73 2.71
C TRP A 104 11.37 7.25 4.07
N SER A 105 11.04 8.19 4.96
CA SER A 105 10.49 7.84 6.28
C SER A 105 9.10 7.24 6.15
N THR A 106 8.86 6.12 6.81
CA THR A 106 7.53 5.48 6.93
C THR A 106 6.83 5.88 8.24
N ALA A 107 7.45 6.76 9.05
CA ALA A 107 6.85 7.22 10.29
C ALA A 107 5.55 8.01 10.02
N PRO A 108 4.48 7.76 10.80
CA PRO A 108 3.28 8.55 10.71
C PRO A 108 3.54 10.03 11.04
N VAL A 109 2.85 10.93 10.32
CA VAL A 109 2.87 12.37 10.57
C VAL A 109 1.51 12.76 11.14
N GLU A 110 1.46 13.04 12.44
CA GLU A 110 0.19 13.30 13.16
C GLU A 110 -0.61 14.45 12.55
N ALA A 111 0.07 15.53 12.12
CA ALA A 111 -0.59 16.67 11.49
C ALA A 111 -1.31 16.28 10.18
N ASP A 112 -0.72 15.41 9.37
CA ASP A 112 -1.33 14.92 8.13
C ASP A 112 -2.52 14.01 8.42
N ILE A 113 -2.39 13.12 9.40
CA ILE A 113 -3.48 12.24 9.82
C ILE A 113 -4.64 13.09 10.36
N ALA A 114 -4.36 14.08 11.20
CA ALA A 114 -5.38 15.00 11.73
C ALA A 114 -6.09 15.76 10.60
N ARG A 115 -5.35 16.24 9.60
CA ARG A 115 -5.90 16.92 8.42
C ARG A 115 -6.79 15.99 7.59
N ILE A 116 -6.36 14.74 7.34
CA ILE A 116 -7.16 13.73 6.64
C ILE A 116 -8.48 13.51 7.39
N LEU A 117 -8.43 13.28 8.69
CA LEU A 117 -9.62 13.06 9.50
C LEU A 117 -10.55 14.27 9.50
N ALA A 118 -10.02 15.50 9.63
CA ALA A 118 -10.80 16.72 9.61
C ALA A 118 -11.53 16.93 8.26
N SER A 119 -10.81 16.69 7.15
CA SER A 119 -11.38 16.81 5.80
C SER A 119 -12.55 15.84 5.59
N HIS A 120 -12.41 14.59 6.02
CA HIS A 120 -13.48 13.61 5.91
C HIS A 120 -14.65 13.90 6.85
N ARG A 121 -14.40 14.37 8.09
CA ARG A 121 -15.46 14.81 9.00
C ARG A 121 -16.27 15.96 8.43
N ALA A 122 -15.62 16.94 7.81
CA ALA A 122 -16.29 18.06 7.16
C ALA A 122 -17.19 17.60 6.00
N LEU A 123 -16.68 16.66 5.17
CA LEU A 123 -17.46 16.08 4.08
C LEU A 123 -18.71 15.36 4.59
N PHE A 124 -18.55 14.43 5.52
CA PHE A 124 -19.67 13.62 6.04
C PHE A 124 -20.62 14.43 6.91
N GLY A 125 -20.12 15.44 7.62
CA GLY A 125 -20.96 16.35 8.39
C GLY A 125 -21.89 17.22 7.52
N GLY A 126 -21.58 17.37 6.22
CA GLY A 126 -22.44 18.03 5.25
C GLY A 126 -23.55 17.15 4.66
N PHE A 127 -23.54 15.85 4.91
CA PHE A 127 -24.58 14.96 4.43
C PHE A 127 -25.79 15.00 5.37
N HIS A 128 -26.95 15.34 4.81
CA HIS A 128 -28.23 15.26 5.50
C HIS A 128 -29.03 14.09 4.92
N CYS A 129 -29.53 13.22 5.78
CA CYS A 129 -30.52 12.24 5.34
C CYS A 129 -31.80 13.03 4.92
N PRO A 130 -32.32 12.79 3.72
CA PRO A 130 -33.65 13.32 3.41
C PRO A 130 -34.65 12.73 4.41
N ALA A 131 -35.53 13.59 4.95
CA ALA A 131 -36.59 13.19 5.87
C ALA A 131 -37.61 12.29 5.18
#